data_d7fda4825d124eb4f7532ce1edafcbf0
#
_entry.id   d7fda4825d124eb4f7532ce1edafcbf0
#
_cell.length_a   1.000
_cell.length_b   1.000
_cell.length_c   1.000
_cell.angle_alpha   90.00
_cell.angle_beta   90.00
_cell.angle_gamma   90.00
#
_symmetry.space_group_name_H-M   'P 1'
#
loop_
_entity.id
_entity.type
_entity.pdbx_description
1 polymer ?
#
loop_
_entity_poly.entity_id
_entity_poly.type
_entity_poly.pdbx_seq_one_letter_code
_entity_poly.pdbx_strand_id
1 'polypeptide(L)'
;MAKELISISSSKKKTVYRDGNVAIKEFCEGFPKAEVLNEALCNARVEDIEALNVPKVLGVSQEDGKWVIYKEFVEGKTLQQLMDENPDKLEEYMEQMVDLHLLIHAQACPLLNKLKEKTIRSIKTEEALDDNLRYELLTRLDGMPKHTKLCHGDFNPTNIIVGDDGKWYVIDWVHASQGNASADVARTYLLLSLEDKKKADMYMDMFCEKTGTEKRYVQGWLSIVAAAQLVYRRPEEKDLLEKWINIFDYQ
;
A
#
# COMPACT_ATOMS: atom_id res chain seq x y z
N MET A 1 31.46 -14.92 -14.83
CA MET A 1 31.34 -15.15 -13.40
C MET A 1 29.87 -15.01 -13.08
N ALA A 2 29.22 -16.04 -12.50
CA ALA A 2 27.83 -15.92 -12.04
C ALA A 2 27.81 -14.87 -10.93
N LYS A 3 26.97 -13.84 -11.09
CA LYS A 3 26.73 -12.87 -10.02
C LYS A 3 26.01 -13.58 -8.87
N GLU A 4 26.55 -13.49 -7.68
CA GLU A 4 25.92 -14.05 -6.50
C GLU A 4 24.82 -13.07 -6.06
N LEU A 5 23.57 -13.35 -6.48
CA LEU A 5 22.41 -12.54 -6.10
C LEU A 5 22.01 -12.87 -4.66
N ILE A 6 21.91 -11.83 -3.83
CA ILE A 6 21.46 -11.96 -2.44
C ILE A 6 19.93 -11.83 -2.42
N SER A 7 19.22 -12.90 -2.02
CA SER A 7 17.76 -12.84 -1.87
C SER A 7 17.40 -12.00 -0.63
N ILE A 8 16.55 -10.97 -0.83
CA ILE A 8 16.10 -10.06 0.23
C ILE A 8 14.71 -10.46 0.72
N SER A 9 13.80 -10.77 -0.21
CA SER A 9 12.46 -11.24 0.11
C SER A 9 11.94 -12.20 -0.95
N SER A 10 11.09 -13.15 -0.54
CA SER A 10 10.52 -14.13 -1.45
C SER A 10 9.07 -14.43 -1.09
N SER A 11 8.24 -14.56 -2.12
CA SER A 11 6.86 -15.02 -2.02
C SER A 11 6.57 -16.00 -3.17
N LYS A 12 5.37 -16.60 -3.19
CA LYS A 12 4.97 -17.51 -4.28
C LYS A 12 4.94 -16.84 -5.66
N LYS A 13 4.81 -15.52 -5.72
CA LYS A 13 4.63 -14.77 -6.99
C LYS A 13 5.85 -13.96 -7.39
N LYS A 14 6.71 -13.57 -6.46
CA LYS A 14 7.84 -12.67 -6.70
C LYS A 14 8.97 -12.91 -5.71
N THR A 15 10.20 -12.70 -6.18
CA THR A 15 11.42 -12.71 -5.35
C THR A 15 12.20 -11.43 -5.62
N VAL A 16 12.72 -10.81 -4.58
CA VAL A 16 13.58 -9.63 -4.71
C VAL A 16 15.00 -10.01 -4.35
N TYR A 17 15.91 -9.69 -5.24
CA TYR A 17 17.36 -9.89 -5.07
C TYR A 17 18.06 -8.55 -5.02
N ARG A 18 19.27 -8.57 -4.47
CA ARG A 18 20.20 -7.45 -4.53
C ARG A 18 21.39 -7.79 -5.41
N ASP A 19 21.77 -6.87 -6.28
CA ASP A 19 23.02 -6.86 -7.04
C ASP A 19 23.69 -5.47 -6.91
N GLY A 20 24.60 -5.32 -5.97
CA GLY A 20 25.22 -4.03 -5.66
C GLY A 20 24.18 -2.98 -5.24
N ASN A 21 24.05 -1.93 -6.03
CA ASN A 21 23.09 -0.83 -5.81
C ASN A 21 21.77 -1.02 -6.57
N VAL A 22 21.47 -2.24 -7.02
CA VAL A 22 20.25 -2.57 -7.78
C VAL A 22 19.42 -3.58 -7.01
N ALA A 23 18.14 -3.27 -6.83
CA ALA A 23 17.09 -4.19 -6.39
C ALA A 23 16.47 -4.84 -7.64
N ILE A 24 16.49 -6.15 -7.70
CA ILE A 24 16.00 -6.95 -8.83
C ILE A 24 14.74 -7.68 -8.37
N LYS A 25 13.56 -7.25 -8.84
CA LYS A 25 12.27 -7.89 -8.53
C LYS A 25 11.91 -8.83 -9.67
N GLU A 26 12.14 -10.13 -9.46
CA GLU A 26 11.80 -11.21 -10.39
C GLU A 26 10.38 -11.71 -10.09
N PHE A 27 9.56 -11.85 -11.12
CA PHE A 27 8.21 -12.42 -11.03
C PHE A 27 8.22 -13.90 -11.43
N CYS A 28 7.27 -14.68 -10.89
CA CYS A 28 7.15 -16.08 -11.27
C CYS A 28 6.85 -16.24 -12.77
N GLU A 29 7.15 -17.41 -13.30
CA GLU A 29 6.81 -17.75 -14.68
C GLU A 29 5.29 -17.60 -14.92
N GLY A 30 4.92 -17.07 -16.09
CA GLY A 30 3.52 -16.81 -16.45
C GLY A 30 2.88 -15.59 -15.75
N PHE A 31 3.63 -14.81 -14.96
CA PHE A 31 3.07 -13.59 -14.36
C PHE A 31 2.63 -12.60 -15.45
N PRO A 32 1.43 -11.96 -15.33
CA PRO A 32 0.88 -11.13 -16.39
C PRO A 32 1.77 -9.92 -16.70
N LYS A 33 2.19 -9.77 -17.96
CA LYS A 33 2.99 -8.64 -18.45
C LYS A 33 2.38 -7.29 -18.06
N ALA A 34 1.07 -7.16 -18.21
CA ALA A 34 0.36 -5.90 -17.93
C ALA A 34 0.50 -5.47 -16.46
N GLU A 35 0.53 -6.42 -15.52
CA GLU A 35 0.70 -6.12 -14.10
C GLU A 35 2.14 -5.67 -13.78
N VAL A 36 3.15 -6.30 -14.40
CA VAL A 36 4.55 -5.90 -14.27
C VAL A 36 4.77 -4.48 -14.78
N LEU A 37 4.27 -4.20 -15.99
CA LEU A 37 4.39 -2.87 -16.59
C LEU A 37 3.59 -1.82 -15.81
N ASN A 38 2.43 -2.18 -15.25
CA ASN A 38 1.67 -1.28 -14.38
C ASN A 38 2.44 -0.96 -13.09
N GLU A 39 3.10 -1.94 -12.47
CA GLU A 39 3.92 -1.70 -11.29
C GLU A 39 5.07 -0.72 -11.59
N ALA A 40 5.82 -0.99 -12.66
CA ALA A 40 6.91 -0.10 -13.07
C ALA A 40 6.41 1.31 -13.41
N LEU A 41 5.28 1.41 -14.13
CA LEU A 41 4.67 2.68 -14.50
C LEU A 41 4.17 3.49 -13.28
N CYS A 42 3.53 2.84 -12.31
CA CYS A 42 3.10 3.51 -11.09
C CYS A 42 4.30 4.07 -10.32
N ASN A 43 5.38 3.30 -10.18
CA ASN A 43 6.61 3.78 -9.54
C ASN A 43 7.21 4.97 -10.31
N ALA A 44 7.38 4.82 -11.65
CA ALA A 44 7.96 5.87 -12.50
C ALA A 44 7.16 7.19 -12.48
N ARG A 45 5.86 7.14 -12.20
CA ARG A 45 5.02 8.35 -12.04
C ARG A 45 5.19 9.04 -10.70
N VAL A 46 5.65 8.33 -9.69
CA VAL A 46 5.79 8.86 -8.32
C VAL A 46 7.24 9.25 -8.01
N GLU A 47 8.23 8.58 -8.61
CA GLU A 47 9.66 8.77 -8.32
C GLU A 47 10.19 10.17 -8.66
N ASP A 48 9.48 10.95 -9.48
CA ASP A 48 9.83 12.33 -9.83
C ASP A 48 9.21 13.37 -8.88
N ILE A 49 8.49 12.96 -7.84
CA ILE A 49 7.93 13.84 -6.82
C ILE A 49 9.05 14.23 -5.83
N GLU A 50 9.61 15.41 -5.97
CA GLU A 50 10.78 15.89 -5.19
C GLU A 50 10.61 15.79 -3.66
N ALA A 51 9.37 15.90 -3.17
CA ALA A 51 9.09 15.82 -1.74
C ALA A 51 9.21 14.40 -1.17
N LEU A 52 9.27 13.35 -2.01
CA LEU A 52 9.29 11.96 -1.60
C LEU A 52 10.61 11.29 -2.00
N ASN A 53 11.12 10.44 -1.13
CA ASN A 53 12.24 9.56 -1.51
C ASN A 53 11.66 8.23 -2.02
N VAL A 54 11.71 8.04 -3.32
CA VAL A 54 11.21 6.83 -4.00
C VAL A 54 12.34 6.25 -4.84
N PRO A 55 12.74 4.96 -4.64
CA PRO A 55 13.75 4.33 -5.47
C PRO A 55 13.31 4.30 -6.94
N LYS A 56 14.18 4.75 -7.83
CA LYS A 56 13.86 4.88 -9.26
C LYS A 56 13.81 3.54 -9.96
N VAL A 57 12.93 3.43 -10.94
CA VAL A 57 12.91 2.31 -11.89
C VAL A 57 14.06 2.48 -12.87
N LEU A 58 14.96 1.50 -12.91
CA LEU A 58 16.11 1.47 -13.82
C LEU A 58 15.79 0.76 -15.13
N GLY A 59 14.82 -0.16 -15.11
CA GLY A 59 14.41 -0.89 -16.29
C GLY A 59 13.44 -2.02 -16.01
N VAL A 60 12.88 -2.55 -17.09
CA VAL A 60 12.05 -3.76 -17.10
C VAL A 60 12.54 -4.67 -18.21
N SER A 61 12.73 -5.95 -17.93
CA SER A 61 13.13 -6.94 -18.94
C SER A 61 12.36 -8.25 -18.78
N GLN A 62 12.60 -9.15 -19.70
CA GLN A 62 12.21 -10.55 -19.59
C GLN A 62 13.45 -11.42 -19.68
N GLU A 63 13.72 -12.22 -18.66
CA GLU A 63 14.90 -13.07 -18.53
C GLU A 63 14.45 -14.50 -18.23
N ASP A 64 14.94 -15.48 -18.99
CA ASP A 64 14.60 -16.90 -18.83
C ASP A 64 13.09 -17.17 -18.70
N GLY A 65 12.27 -16.40 -19.47
CA GLY A 65 10.80 -16.52 -19.44
C GLY A 65 10.09 -15.78 -18.32
N LYS A 66 10.82 -15.19 -17.39
CA LYS A 66 10.29 -14.42 -16.26
C LYS A 66 10.43 -12.93 -16.48
N TRP A 67 9.48 -12.17 -15.98
CA TRP A 67 9.55 -10.70 -15.96
C TRP A 67 10.39 -10.22 -14.77
N VAL A 68 11.14 -9.15 -15.00
CA VAL A 68 12.05 -8.55 -14.02
C VAL A 68 11.90 -7.03 -14.04
N ILE A 69 11.82 -6.42 -12.85
CA ILE A 69 11.91 -4.96 -12.67
C ILE A 69 13.21 -4.66 -11.90
N TYR A 70 14.03 -3.76 -12.45
CA TYR A 70 15.23 -3.23 -11.81
C TYR A 70 14.91 -1.88 -11.19
N LYS A 71 15.29 -1.70 -9.93
CA LYS A 71 15.14 -0.43 -9.19
C LYS A 71 16.44 -0.09 -8.48
N GLU A 72 16.59 1.18 -8.09
CA GLU A 72 17.64 1.55 -7.15
C GLU A 72 17.48 0.76 -5.85
N PHE A 73 18.59 0.27 -5.31
CA PHE A 73 18.61 -0.38 -4.00
C PHE A 73 18.82 0.67 -2.91
N VAL A 74 18.05 0.62 -1.87
CA VAL A 74 18.18 1.48 -0.68
C VAL A 74 18.83 0.68 0.43
N GLU A 75 20.02 1.11 0.87
CA GLU A 75 20.66 0.59 2.09
C GLU A 75 19.89 1.07 3.31
N GLY A 76 19.56 0.18 4.22
CA GLY A 76 18.83 0.50 5.44
C GLY A 76 17.96 -0.66 5.93
N LYS A 77 17.08 -0.36 6.88
CA LYS A 77 16.12 -1.32 7.44
C LYS A 77 14.69 -0.89 7.15
N THR A 78 13.80 -1.87 7.02
CA THR A 78 12.38 -1.55 6.98
C THR A 78 11.94 -0.99 8.32
N LEU A 79 10.92 -0.12 8.29
CA LEU A 79 10.34 0.41 9.52
C LEU A 79 9.81 -0.71 10.43
N GLN A 80 9.28 -1.81 9.83
CA GLN A 80 8.87 -2.99 10.58
C GLN A 80 10.03 -3.60 11.37
N GLN A 81 11.20 -3.78 10.73
CA GLN A 81 12.40 -4.29 11.41
C GLN A 81 12.82 -3.38 12.58
N LEU A 82 12.77 -2.06 12.37
CA LEU A 82 13.13 -1.11 13.43
C LEU A 82 12.13 -1.13 14.58
N MET A 83 10.84 -1.26 14.33
CA MET A 83 9.80 -1.40 15.36
C MET A 83 9.96 -2.70 16.16
N ASP A 84 10.35 -3.79 15.49
CA ASP A 84 10.57 -5.10 16.15
C ASP A 84 11.84 -5.11 17.00
N GLU A 85 12.91 -4.46 16.51
CA GLU A 85 14.19 -4.34 17.23
C GLU A 85 14.13 -3.35 18.40
N ASN A 86 13.24 -2.34 18.33
CA ASN A 86 13.15 -1.26 19.32
C ASN A 86 11.69 -1.01 19.73
N PRO A 87 11.06 -1.93 20.44
CA PRO A 87 9.65 -1.83 20.82
C PRO A 87 9.34 -0.64 21.75
N ASP A 88 10.33 -0.15 22.48
CA ASP A 88 10.27 1.06 23.31
C ASP A 88 10.12 2.36 22.50
N LYS A 89 10.48 2.34 21.20
CA LYS A 89 10.34 3.46 20.26
C LYS A 89 9.12 3.35 19.33
N LEU A 90 8.22 2.42 19.59
CA LEU A 90 7.07 2.18 18.72
C LEU A 90 6.25 3.43 18.44
N GLU A 91 5.99 4.23 19.48
CA GLU A 91 5.21 5.47 19.37
C GLU A 91 5.91 6.51 18.49
N GLU A 92 7.23 6.69 18.68
CA GLU A 92 8.05 7.58 17.83
C GLU A 92 8.02 7.16 16.36
N TYR A 93 8.23 5.87 16.10
CA TYR A 93 8.19 5.33 14.73
C TYR A 93 6.79 5.45 14.09
N MET A 94 5.75 5.24 14.88
CA MET A 94 4.37 5.39 14.39
C MET A 94 4.05 6.85 14.07
N GLU A 95 4.50 7.79 14.89
CA GLU A 95 4.33 9.21 14.62
C GLU A 95 5.03 9.63 13.31
N GLN A 96 6.28 9.20 13.10
CA GLN A 96 7.03 9.46 11.88
C GLN A 96 6.39 8.80 10.66
N MET A 97 5.82 7.59 10.81
CA MET A 97 5.05 6.93 9.76
C MET A 97 3.81 7.74 9.38
N VAL A 98 3.08 8.28 10.35
CA VAL A 98 1.91 9.15 10.08
C VAL A 98 2.34 10.42 9.37
N ASP A 99 3.44 11.07 9.79
CA ASP A 99 3.95 12.27 9.13
C ASP A 99 4.36 12.00 7.69
N LEU A 100 5.01 10.87 7.42
CA LEU A 100 5.33 10.44 6.05
C LEU A 100 4.07 10.21 5.21
N HIS A 101 3.02 9.60 5.79
CA HIS A 101 1.74 9.41 5.08
C HIS A 101 1.05 10.74 4.78
N LEU A 102 1.12 11.70 5.70
CA LEU A 102 0.63 13.06 5.47
C LEU A 102 1.42 13.77 4.36
N LEU A 103 2.73 13.59 4.31
CA LEU A 103 3.57 14.11 3.24
C LEU A 103 3.17 13.54 1.87
N ILE A 104 2.87 12.23 1.79
CA ILE A 104 2.34 11.59 0.57
C ILE A 104 0.99 12.24 0.19
N HIS A 105 0.06 12.37 1.14
CA HIS A 105 -1.26 12.96 0.89
C HIS A 105 -1.22 14.45 0.57
N ALA A 106 -0.13 15.14 0.85
CA ALA A 106 0.07 16.53 0.41
C ALA A 106 0.42 16.63 -1.09
N GLN A 107 0.81 15.51 -1.72
CA GLN A 107 1.19 15.46 -3.12
C GLN A 107 0.00 15.17 -4.04
N ALA A 108 0.18 15.45 -5.33
CA ALA A 108 -0.75 15.08 -6.39
C ALA A 108 0.02 14.37 -7.51
N CYS A 109 -0.59 13.34 -8.09
CA CYS A 109 -0.05 12.64 -9.26
C CYS A 109 -1.19 12.36 -10.26
N PRO A 110 -1.56 13.33 -11.11
CA PRO A 110 -2.75 13.26 -11.97
C PRO A 110 -2.74 12.11 -13.00
N LEU A 111 -1.56 11.57 -13.30
CA LEU A 111 -1.41 10.46 -14.24
C LEU A 111 -1.77 9.10 -13.65
N LEU A 112 -1.89 8.98 -12.33
CA LEU A 112 -2.32 7.74 -11.68
C LEU A 112 -3.82 7.49 -11.88
N ASN A 113 -4.19 6.21 -11.79
CA ASN A 113 -5.59 5.80 -11.80
C ASN A 113 -6.35 6.41 -10.61
N LYS A 114 -7.64 6.71 -10.82
CA LYS A 114 -8.50 7.19 -9.72
C LYS A 114 -8.83 6.05 -8.76
N LEU A 115 -8.64 6.29 -7.47
CA LEU A 115 -8.95 5.33 -6.39
C LEU A 115 -10.40 4.84 -6.47
N LYS A 116 -11.36 5.76 -6.66
CA LYS A 116 -12.78 5.43 -6.78
C LYS A 116 -13.05 4.45 -7.92
N GLU A 117 -12.45 4.64 -9.10
CA GLU A 117 -12.62 3.77 -10.26
C GLU A 117 -12.00 2.37 -10.04
N LYS A 118 -10.83 2.32 -9.37
CA LYS A 118 -10.20 1.05 -8.96
C LYS A 118 -11.11 0.29 -8.00
N THR A 119 -11.62 0.97 -6.96
CA THR A 119 -12.51 0.40 -5.95
C THR A 119 -13.82 -0.10 -6.55
N ILE A 120 -14.45 0.68 -7.45
CA ILE A 120 -15.66 0.24 -8.18
C ILE A 120 -15.39 -1.06 -8.94
N ARG A 121 -14.25 -1.16 -9.67
CA ARG A 121 -13.90 -2.40 -10.39
C ARG A 121 -13.77 -3.58 -9.44
N SER A 122 -13.02 -3.43 -8.35
CA SER A 122 -12.84 -4.49 -7.36
C SER A 122 -14.18 -4.98 -6.79
N ILE A 123 -15.04 -4.06 -6.33
CA ILE A 123 -16.35 -4.41 -5.77
C ILE A 123 -17.25 -5.11 -6.83
N LYS A 124 -17.22 -4.63 -8.09
CA LYS A 124 -18.04 -5.21 -9.17
C LYS A 124 -17.59 -6.62 -9.58
N THR A 125 -16.30 -6.90 -9.51
CA THR A 125 -15.74 -8.19 -9.94
C THR A 125 -15.62 -9.21 -8.80
N GLU A 126 -15.85 -8.80 -7.54
CA GLU A 126 -15.74 -9.72 -6.41
C GLU A 126 -16.98 -10.63 -6.32
N GLU A 127 -16.74 -11.94 -6.49
CA GLU A 127 -17.79 -12.97 -6.53
C GLU A 127 -18.35 -13.29 -5.14
N ALA A 128 -17.61 -13.04 -4.07
CA ALA A 128 -18.05 -13.30 -2.70
C ALA A 128 -19.11 -12.30 -2.19
N LEU A 129 -19.30 -11.17 -2.90
CA LEU A 129 -20.32 -10.19 -2.57
C LEU A 129 -21.64 -10.52 -3.24
N ASP A 130 -22.71 -10.65 -2.48
CA ASP A 130 -24.06 -10.73 -3.05
C ASP A 130 -24.50 -9.38 -3.67
N ASP A 131 -25.55 -9.40 -4.46
CA ASP A 131 -25.99 -8.24 -5.23
C ASP A 131 -26.47 -7.08 -4.34
N ASN A 132 -27.09 -7.36 -3.19
CA ASN A 132 -27.57 -6.33 -2.27
C ASN A 132 -26.40 -5.61 -1.60
N LEU A 133 -25.46 -6.37 -1.08
CA LEU A 133 -24.26 -5.84 -0.44
C LEU A 133 -23.39 -5.06 -1.44
N ARG A 134 -23.24 -5.58 -2.66
CA ARG A 134 -22.56 -4.90 -3.76
C ARG A 134 -23.21 -3.56 -4.09
N TYR A 135 -24.52 -3.53 -4.23
CA TYR A 135 -25.27 -2.30 -4.48
C TYR A 135 -25.08 -1.27 -3.36
N GLU A 136 -25.17 -1.71 -2.12
CA GLU A 136 -25.02 -0.85 -0.95
C GLU A 136 -23.61 -0.26 -0.88
N LEU A 137 -22.55 -1.08 -1.04
CA LEU A 137 -21.16 -0.62 -1.04
C LEU A 137 -20.87 0.39 -2.16
N LEU A 138 -21.41 0.15 -3.37
CA LEU A 138 -21.27 1.08 -4.50
C LEU A 138 -22.02 2.39 -4.26
N THR A 139 -23.21 2.35 -3.65
CA THR A 139 -23.99 3.53 -3.28
C THR A 139 -23.25 4.35 -2.24
N ARG A 140 -22.71 3.69 -1.21
CA ARG A 140 -21.90 4.33 -0.16
C ARG A 140 -20.66 4.98 -0.76
N LEU A 141 -19.92 4.25 -1.61
CA LEU A 141 -18.75 4.77 -2.31
C LEU A 141 -19.09 5.97 -3.20
N ASP A 142 -20.27 5.98 -3.83
CA ASP A 142 -20.69 7.10 -4.67
C ASP A 142 -20.93 8.37 -3.85
N GLY A 143 -21.47 8.25 -2.65
CA GLY A 143 -21.64 9.34 -1.71
C GLY A 143 -20.37 9.89 -1.08
N MET A 144 -19.23 9.18 -1.19
CA MET A 144 -17.99 9.64 -0.58
C MET A 144 -17.38 10.85 -1.32
N PRO A 145 -16.80 11.84 -0.59
CA PRO A 145 -16.17 13.01 -1.19
C PRO A 145 -15.06 12.65 -2.17
N LYS A 146 -15.03 13.34 -3.31
CA LYS A 146 -14.04 13.17 -4.36
C LYS A 146 -12.81 14.04 -4.07
N HIS A 147 -11.66 13.40 -3.91
CA HIS A 147 -10.37 14.06 -3.75
C HIS A 147 -9.38 13.53 -4.80
N THR A 148 -8.26 14.24 -4.98
CA THR A 148 -7.22 13.91 -5.97
C THR A 148 -5.83 13.86 -5.32
N LYS A 149 -5.78 13.53 -4.03
CA LYS A 149 -4.52 13.37 -3.31
C LYS A 149 -3.80 12.11 -3.78
N LEU A 150 -2.47 12.12 -3.72
CA LEU A 150 -1.70 10.90 -3.92
C LEU A 150 -2.02 9.93 -2.78
N CYS A 151 -2.38 8.71 -3.13
CA CYS A 151 -2.64 7.60 -2.23
C CYS A 151 -1.69 6.45 -2.58
N HIS A 152 -1.05 5.84 -1.58
CA HIS A 152 -0.15 4.71 -1.77
C HIS A 152 -0.91 3.41 -2.06
N GLY A 153 -1.95 3.13 -1.29
CA GLY A 153 -2.81 1.95 -1.43
C GLY A 153 -2.25 0.66 -0.80
N ASP A 154 -1.03 0.70 -0.28
CA ASP A 154 -0.39 -0.40 0.48
C ASP A 154 0.64 0.15 1.48
N PHE A 155 0.30 1.28 2.11
CA PHE A 155 1.19 1.96 3.04
C PHE A 155 1.23 1.22 4.39
N ASN A 156 2.36 0.60 4.68
CA ASN A 156 2.58 -0.18 5.90
C ASN A 156 4.09 -0.19 6.25
N PRO A 157 4.51 -0.59 7.46
CA PRO A 157 5.90 -0.52 7.89
C PRO A 157 6.88 -1.34 7.06
N THR A 158 6.42 -2.38 6.35
CA THR A 158 7.30 -3.19 5.48
C THR A 158 7.61 -2.50 4.14
N ASN A 159 6.82 -1.50 3.75
CA ASN A 159 6.98 -0.70 2.54
C ASN A 159 7.67 0.65 2.79
N ILE A 160 8.24 0.83 3.97
CA ILE A 160 9.03 2.02 4.35
C ILE A 160 10.43 1.55 4.72
N ILE A 161 11.45 2.13 4.10
CA ILE A 161 12.86 1.88 4.43
C ILE A 161 13.43 3.13 5.07
N VAL A 162 13.97 2.98 6.27
CA VAL A 162 14.79 4.00 6.91
C VAL A 162 16.22 3.76 6.44
N GLY A 163 16.68 4.63 5.55
CA GLY A 163 17.98 4.51 4.90
C GLY A 163 19.14 4.83 5.85
N ASP A 164 20.29 4.23 5.59
CA ASP A 164 21.53 4.51 6.32
C ASP A 164 22.00 5.99 6.15
N ASP A 165 21.45 6.68 5.13
CA ASP A 165 21.60 8.12 4.89
C ASP A 165 20.66 8.99 5.75
N GLY A 166 19.86 8.37 6.61
CA GLY A 166 18.89 9.03 7.49
C GLY A 166 17.59 9.46 6.81
N LYS A 167 17.39 9.14 5.54
CA LYS A 167 16.15 9.44 4.82
C LYS A 167 15.15 8.28 4.92
N TRP A 168 13.88 8.62 4.80
CA TRP A 168 12.79 7.66 4.75
C TRP A 168 12.34 7.48 3.31
N TYR A 169 12.42 6.25 2.82
CA TYR A 169 12.05 5.85 1.47
C TYR A 169 10.75 5.06 1.49
N VAL A 170 9.89 5.32 0.50
CA VAL A 170 8.64 4.56 0.33
C VAL A 170 8.74 3.70 -0.93
N ILE A 171 8.45 2.42 -0.79
CA ILE A 171 8.57 1.41 -1.85
C ILE A 171 7.22 0.74 -2.14
N ASP A 172 7.18 -0.03 -3.23
CA ASP A 172 6.02 -0.84 -3.67
C ASP A 172 4.74 -0.03 -4.01
N TRP A 173 4.89 0.94 -4.93
CA TRP A 173 3.84 1.84 -5.40
C TRP A 173 2.84 1.21 -6.38
N VAL A 174 2.79 -0.12 -6.53
CA VAL A 174 1.92 -0.83 -7.49
C VAL A 174 0.42 -0.50 -7.30
N HIS A 175 0.02 -0.16 -6.09
CA HIS A 175 -1.35 0.21 -5.74
C HIS A 175 -1.62 1.71 -5.78
N ALA A 176 -0.61 2.53 -6.13
CA ALA A 176 -0.74 3.99 -6.16
C ALA A 176 -1.94 4.46 -6.98
N SER A 177 -2.58 5.49 -6.49
CA SER A 177 -3.77 6.08 -7.09
C SER A 177 -3.95 7.53 -6.65
N GLN A 178 -4.85 8.25 -7.32
CA GLN A 178 -5.30 9.55 -6.84
C GLN A 178 -6.69 9.42 -6.22
N GLY A 179 -6.88 9.94 -5.01
CA GLY A 179 -8.15 9.75 -4.31
C GLY A 179 -8.29 10.48 -2.99
N ASN A 180 -9.11 9.90 -2.15
CA ASN A 180 -9.36 10.41 -0.79
C ASN A 180 -8.33 9.84 0.19
N ALA A 181 -7.61 10.71 0.89
CA ALA A 181 -6.60 10.33 1.88
C ALA A 181 -7.18 9.41 2.98
N SER A 182 -8.41 9.68 3.43
CA SER A 182 -9.04 8.84 4.47
C SER A 182 -9.34 7.41 4.00
N ALA A 183 -9.51 7.20 2.69
CA ALA A 183 -9.59 5.84 2.13
C ALA A 183 -8.25 5.11 2.19
N ASP A 184 -7.15 5.82 1.92
CA ASP A 184 -5.79 5.28 2.02
C ASP A 184 -5.42 4.98 3.48
N VAL A 185 -5.78 5.88 4.40
CA VAL A 185 -5.63 5.67 5.85
C VAL A 185 -6.45 4.47 6.34
N ALA A 186 -7.70 4.33 5.90
CA ALA A 186 -8.53 3.18 6.21
C ALA A 186 -7.90 1.86 5.70
N ARG A 187 -7.25 1.92 4.54
CA ARG A 187 -6.49 0.79 4.00
C ARG A 187 -5.28 0.44 4.87
N THR A 188 -4.48 1.42 5.27
CA THR A 188 -3.35 1.22 6.20
C THR A 188 -3.83 0.67 7.55
N TYR A 189 -4.91 1.23 8.10
CA TYR A 189 -5.52 0.73 9.33
C TYR A 189 -5.96 -0.74 9.22
N LEU A 190 -6.54 -1.14 8.08
CA LEU A 190 -6.88 -2.53 7.79
C LEU A 190 -5.64 -3.42 7.83
N LEU A 191 -4.59 -3.05 7.11
CA LEU A 191 -3.35 -3.83 7.04
C LEU A 191 -2.69 -3.98 8.42
N LEU A 192 -2.59 -2.91 9.17
CA LEU A 192 -2.06 -2.96 10.55
C LEU A 192 -2.95 -3.79 11.46
N SER A 193 -4.29 -3.76 11.30
CA SER A 193 -5.23 -4.55 12.12
C SER A 193 -5.13 -6.05 11.90
N LEU A 194 -4.60 -6.48 10.74
CA LEU A 194 -4.33 -7.90 10.48
C LEU A 194 -3.13 -8.43 11.30
N GLU A 195 -2.22 -7.54 11.66
CA GLU A 195 -1.02 -7.88 12.43
C GLU A 195 -1.20 -7.57 13.93
N ASP A 196 -1.51 -6.31 14.24
CA ASP A 196 -1.67 -5.82 15.61
C ASP A 196 -2.70 -4.69 15.68
N LYS A 197 -3.84 -4.99 16.29
CA LYS A 197 -4.93 -4.02 16.48
C LYS A 197 -4.50 -2.77 17.27
N LYS A 198 -3.57 -2.90 18.23
CA LYS A 198 -3.08 -1.77 19.03
C LYS A 198 -2.24 -0.81 18.17
N LYS A 199 -1.36 -1.37 17.31
CA LYS A 199 -0.61 -0.56 16.34
C LYS A 199 -1.56 0.16 15.38
N ALA A 200 -2.60 -0.52 14.90
CA ALA A 200 -3.62 0.08 14.04
C ALA A 200 -4.35 1.24 14.73
N ASP A 201 -4.81 1.03 15.96
CA ASP A 201 -5.52 2.08 16.71
C ASP A 201 -4.60 3.29 16.97
N MET A 202 -3.36 3.07 17.37
CA MET A 202 -2.35 4.12 17.55
C MET A 202 -2.17 4.94 16.27
N TYR A 203 -1.99 4.28 15.12
CA TYR A 203 -1.87 4.94 13.82
C TYR A 203 -3.11 5.80 13.49
N MET A 204 -4.32 5.24 13.69
CA MET A 204 -5.57 5.94 13.41
C MET A 204 -5.74 7.17 14.31
N ASP A 205 -5.44 7.02 15.60
CA ASP A 205 -5.60 8.10 16.59
C ASP A 205 -4.63 9.25 16.29
N MET A 206 -3.35 8.95 16.02
CA MET A 206 -2.35 9.94 15.65
C MET A 206 -2.71 10.66 14.33
N PHE A 207 -3.19 9.92 13.31
CA PHE A 207 -3.63 10.54 12.06
C PHE A 207 -4.80 11.51 12.29
N CYS A 208 -5.81 11.08 13.04
CA CYS A 208 -6.97 11.90 13.35
C CYS A 208 -6.60 13.16 14.16
N GLU A 209 -5.72 13.01 15.15
CA GLU A 209 -5.23 14.12 15.96
C GLU A 209 -4.45 15.15 15.11
N LYS A 210 -3.47 14.68 14.30
CA LYS A 210 -2.65 15.58 13.47
C LYS A 210 -3.44 16.31 12.38
N THR A 211 -4.53 15.71 11.89
CA THR A 211 -5.31 16.28 10.76
C THR A 211 -6.59 16.96 11.16
N GLY A 212 -7.06 16.76 12.40
CA GLY A 212 -8.41 17.15 12.81
C GLY A 212 -9.52 16.35 12.09
N THR A 213 -9.16 15.25 11.41
CA THR A 213 -10.15 14.39 10.73
C THR A 213 -10.90 13.57 11.77
N GLU A 214 -12.22 13.59 11.73
CA GLU A 214 -13.02 12.75 12.61
C GLU A 214 -12.77 11.26 12.34
N LYS A 215 -12.50 10.49 13.39
CA LYS A 215 -12.28 9.02 13.30
C LYS A 215 -13.43 8.32 12.57
N ARG A 216 -14.68 8.74 12.84
CA ARG A 216 -15.89 8.21 12.20
C ARG A 216 -15.84 8.37 10.66
N TYR A 217 -15.27 9.46 10.16
CA TYR A 217 -15.15 9.68 8.72
C TYR A 217 -14.19 8.68 8.08
N VAL A 218 -13.05 8.40 8.71
CA VAL A 218 -12.12 7.37 8.24
C VAL A 218 -12.75 5.98 8.34
N GLN A 219 -13.43 5.68 9.45
CA GLN A 219 -14.14 4.43 9.66
C GLN A 219 -15.22 4.17 8.60
N GLY A 220 -15.88 5.21 8.09
CA GLY A 220 -16.83 5.10 6.98
C GLY A 220 -16.25 4.50 5.69
N TRP A 221 -14.92 4.51 5.53
CA TRP A 221 -14.23 3.86 4.42
C TRP A 221 -13.95 2.37 4.64
N LEU A 222 -13.98 1.86 5.89
CA LEU A 222 -13.51 0.51 6.22
C LEU A 222 -14.27 -0.58 5.46
N SER A 223 -15.60 -0.51 5.38
CA SER A 223 -16.38 -1.51 4.64
C SER A 223 -16.06 -1.51 3.14
N ILE A 224 -15.81 -0.33 2.58
CA ILE A 224 -15.46 -0.13 1.17
C ILE A 224 -14.07 -0.71 0.87
N VAL A 225 -13.07 -0.39 1.71
CA VAL A 225 -11.70 -0.89 1.52
C VAL A 225 -11.60 -2.39 1.81
N ALA A 226 -12.35 -2.90 2.79
CA ALA A 226 -12.42 -4.32 3.08
C ALA A 226 -13.02 -5.12 1.90
N ALA A 227 -14.12 -4.63 1.32
CA ALA A 227 -14.72 -5.24 0.14
C ALA A 227 -13.76 -5.23 -1.07
N ALA A 228 -13.07 -4.10 -1.29
CA ALA A 228 -12.07 -4.00 -2.35
C ALA A 228 -10.85 -4.91 -2.11
N GLN A 229 -10.54 -5.27 -0.86
CA GLN A 229 -9.45 -6.18 -0.52
C GLN A 229 -9.76 -7.64 -0.82
N LEU A 230 -11.03 -8.05 -0.78
CA LEU A 230 -11.42 -9.46 -1.02
C LEU A 230 -10.90 -10.01 -2.35
N VAL A 231 -10.76 -9.17 -3.39
CA VAL A 231 -10.26 -9.60 -4.72
C VAL A 231 -8.88 -10.27 -4.67
N TYR A 232 -8.09 -10.02 -3.62
CA TYR A 232 -6.78 -10.65 -3.45
C TYR A 232 -6.86 -12.09 -2.92
N ARG A 233 -8.05 -12.53 -2.45
CA ARG A 233 -8.38 -13.90 -2.02
C ARG A 233 -7.34 -14.49 -1.05
N ARG A 234 -6.95 -13.71 -0.03
CA ARG A 234 -6.02 -14.13 1.01
C ARG A 234 -6.80 -14.78 2.15
N PRO A 235 -6.65 -16.09 2.39
CA PRO A 235 -7.44 -16.80 3.40
C PRO A 235 -7.30 -16.22 4.80
N GLU A 236 -6.09 -15.77 5.16
CA GLU A 236 -5.75 -15.20 6.46
C GLU A 236 -6.45 -13.87 6.75
N GLU A 237 -6.90 -13.16 5.72
CA GLU A 237 -7.58 -11.87 5.86
C GLU A 237 -9.12 -12.02 5.95
N LYS A 238 -9.65 -13.17 5.54
CA LYS A 238 -11.08 -13.37 5.26
C LYS A 238 -11.99 -12.98 6.43
N ASP A 239 -11.73 -13.50 7.61
CA ASP A 239 -12.60 -13.31 8.78
C ASP A 239 -12.70 -11.83 9.19
N LEU A 240 -11.57 -11.10 9.12
CA LEU A 240 -11.54 -9.68 9.41
C LEU A 240 -12.29 -8.87 8.35
N LEU A 241 -12.06 -9.20 7.07
CA LEU A 241 -12.70 -8.51 5.94
C LEU A 241 -14.21 -8.70 5.97
N GLU A 242 -14.70 -9.93 6.16
CA GLU A 242 -16.13 -10.22 6.25
C GLU A 242 -16.77 -9.49 7.43
N LYS A 243 -16.11 -9.44 8.59
CA LYS A 243 -16.58 -8.66 9.74
C LYS A 243 -16.74 -7.18 9.40
N TRP A 244 -15.77 -6.58 8.71
CA TRP A 244 -15.79 -5.16 8.42
C TRP A 244 -16.74 -4.77 7.29
N ILE A 245 -16.96 -5.65 6.32
CA ILE A 245 -17.94 -5.44 5.26
C ILE A 245 -19.36 -5.38 5.85
N ASN A 246 -19.66 -6.22 6.84
CA ASN A 246 -20.97 -6.33 7.47
C ASN A 246 -21.23 -5.31 8.60
N ILE A 247 -20.28 -4.47 8.96
CA ILE A 247 -20.50 -3.41 9.95
C ILE A 247 -21.15 -2.22 9.23
N PHE A 248 -22.47 -2.16 9.29
CA PHE A 248 -23.25 -1.08 8.68
C PHE A 248 -23.32 0.20 9.51
N ASP A 249 -23.08 0.12 10.83
CA ASP A 249 -23.12 1.24 11.75
C ASP A 249 -21.92 1.22 12.69
N TYR A 250 -20.98 2.12 12.47
CA TYR A 250 -20.07 2.53 13.52
C TYR A 250 -20.81 3.55 14.40
N GLN A 251 -21.45 3.04 15.45
CA GLN A 251 -22.00 3.87 16.52
C GLN A 251 -20.88 4.45 17.38
#